data_dfef096b465ec53fdfe6b045c86c5eee
#
_entry.id   dfef096b465ec53fdfe6b045c86c5eee
#
_cell.length_a   1.000
_cell.length_b   1.000
_cell.length_c   1.000
_cell.angle_alpha   90.00
_cell.angle_beta   90.00
_cell.angle_gamma   90.00
#
_symmetry.space_group_name_H-M   'P 1'
#
loop_
_entity.id
_entity.type
_entity.pdbx_description
1 polymer ?
#
loop_
_entity_poly.entity_id
_entity_poly.type
_entity_poly.pdbx_seq_one_letter_code
_entity_poly.pdbx_strand_id
1 'polypeptide(L)'
;MTRNTKDVRLWLGVVLAVAVLLRVALFLTYPPVSYSDTSSYRRSAEAVLKGFEAYDGTRTPGYPAFLAVVGPDRAVYAAQLGLGLIITLSWFYIGLKASGNPVFGAAAALAHTLNPGQFFFEANLLTETLATFWLMLALFGAFLWLENPGLRKVWLGVLIGLCASLATLTRPLFIFMPVWLAVFLSFSFEGKKLKFNWRPLVGILLPAILLVGGWMRWIQVNYHVFSPSTMSGYHLVQHTGYYFEDVPDEYAVLRDIYLDYREQRIVERGTQGNTIWDAIPAMQEATGMNFYELSRTLQEISVQLILTHPFEFLSRVLRGWWLFWRAPVYWDSSVIAAPFWAGVMKVFITGARGLLFLTNLIFIITTAAAGISRRLRERWQLKPFLWLLAGSVWATSIFSSILDHGDNPRFLVPLQTAVVFWVMWMAASGWFNRRASGRELK
;
A
#
# COMPACT_ATOMS: atom_id res chain seq x y z
N MET A 1 -31.20 12.59 -18.05
CA MET A 1 -31.31 13.10 -16.69
C MET A 1 -30.23 14.14 -16.46
N THR A 2 -30.58 15.41 -16.51
CA THR A 2 -29.69 16.54 -16.27
C THR A 2 -29.24 16.47 -14.81
N ARG A 3 -28.00 16.02 -14.58
CA ARG A 3 -27.35 16.18 -13.26
C ARG A 3 -27.46 17.66 -12.91
N ASN A 4 -27.94 17.97 -11.72
CA ASN A 4 -27.91 19.34 -11.26
C ASN A 4 -26.44 19.74 -11.10
N THR A 5 -25.88 20.41 -12.11
CA THR A 5 -24.47 20.83 -12.14
C THR A 5 -24.12 21.72 -10.95
N LYS A 6 -25.11 22.40 -10.37
CA LYS A 6 -24.96 23.21 -9.16
C LYS A 6 -24.61 22.34 -7.95
N ASP A 7 -25.29 21.18 -7.77
CA ASP A 7 -24.99 20.27 -6.64
C ASP A 7 -23.60 19.67 -6.76
N VAL A 8 -23.16 19.30 -7.97
CA VAL A 8 -21.81 18.79 -8.19
C VAL A 8 -20.75 19.85 -7.84
N ARG A 9 -20.95 21.10 -8.27
CA ARG A 9 -20.04 22.21 -7.96
C ARG A 9 -20.01 22.52 -6.47
N LEU A 10 -21.17 22.52 -5.82
CA LEU A 10 -21.29 22.73 -4.37
C LEU A 10 -20.47 21.69 -3.60
N TRP A 11 -20.72 20.40 -3.84
CA TRP A 11 -20.04 19.33 -3.12
C TRP A 11 -18.55 19.23 -3.43
N LEU A 12 -18.14 19.52 -4.68
CA LEU A 12 -16.73 19.64 -5.03
C LEU A 12 -16.07 20.82 -4.28
N GLY A 13 -16.76 21.95 -4.19
CA GLY A 13 -16.30 23.13 -3.44
C GLY A 13 -16.12 22.81 -1.94
N VAL A 14 -17.08 22.10 -1.34
CA VAL A 14 -16.98 21.64 0.07
C VAL A 14 -15.76 20.71 0.26
N VAL A 15 -15.59 19.71 -0.62
CA VAL A 15 -14.44 18.79 -0.54
C VAL A 15 -13.13 19.54 -0.67
N LEU A 16 -13.03 20.45 -1.66
CA LEU A 16 -11.82 21.24 -1.86
C LEU A 16 -11.53 22.15 -0.65
N ALA A 17 -12.53 22.83 -0.12
CA ALA A 17 -12.37 23.67 1.05
C ALA A 17 -11.85 22.87 2.26
N VAL A 18 -12.50 21.76 2.59
CA VAL A 18 -12.09 20.90 3.72
C VAL A 18 -10.68 20.32 3.48
N ALA A 19 -10.41 19.80 2.28
CA ALA A 19 -9.13 19.17 1.96
C ALA A 19 -7.96 20.17 1.98
N VAL A 20 -8.16 21.39 1.46
CA VAL A 20 -7.12 22.44 1.45
C VAL A 20 -6.94 22.99 2.85
N LEU A 21 -8.02 23.35 3.57
CA LEU A 21 -7.91 23.90 4.92
C LEU A 21 -7.21 22.93 5.88
N LEU A 22 -7.54 21.63 5.83
CA LEU A 22 -6.88 20.62 6.65
C LEU A 22 -5.38 20.53 6.35
N ARG A 23 -4.98 20.54 5.06
CA ARG A 23 -3.58 20.45 4.66
C ARG A 23 -2.80 21.73 4.97
N VAL A 24 -3.40 22.88 4.80
CA VAL A 24 -2.81 24.15 5.22
C VAL A 24 -2.62 24.17 6.75
N ALA A 25 -3.64 23.79 7.50
CA ALA A 25 -3.54 23.69 8.96
C ALA A 25 -2.40 22.73 9.35
N LEU A 26 -2.36 21.52 8.75
CA LEU A 26 -1.32 20.54 9.03
C LEU A 26 0.08 21.07 8.69
N PHE A 27 0.25 21.70 7.53
CA PHE A 27 1.54 22.28 7.10
C PHE A 27 2.05 23.39 8.03
N LEU A 28 1.13 24.17 8.62
CA LEU A 28 1.48 25.28 9.51
C LEU A 28 1.73 24.81 10.96
N THR A 29 1.07 23.72 11.41
CA THR A 29 1.07 23.31 12.82
C THR A 29 1.83 22.03 13.11
N TYR A 30 2.15 21.23 12.09
CA TYR A 30 2.81 19.95 12.22
C TYR A 30 4.00 19.87 11.27
N PRO A 31 5.24 19.68 11.74
CA PRO A 31 6.42 19.61 10.89
C PRO A 31 6.49 18.27 10.13
N PRO A 32 7.34 18.18 9.09
CA PRO A 32 7.67 16.90 8.49
C PRO A 32 8.36 15.99 9.50
N VAL A 33 7.97 14.72 9.55
CA VAL A 33 8.47 13.73 10.53
C VAL A 33 9.34 12.69 9.83
N SER A 34 10.53 12.48 10.40
CA SER A 34 11.46 11.44 9.97
C SER A 34 11.32 10.19 10.85
N TYR A 35 11.46 9.03 10.23
CA TYR A 35 11.49 7.72 10.89
C TYR A 35 12.80 6.99 10.59
N SER A 36 13.02 5.83 11.17
CA SER A 36 14.24 5.04 10.95
C SER A 36 14.59 4.82 9.47
N ASP A 37 13.57 4.59 8.63
CA ASP A 37 13.72 4.39 7.18
C ASP A 37 14.15 5.67 6.42
N THR A 38 13.83 6.86 6.93
CA THR A 38 14.03 8.14 6.23
C THR A 38 15.49 8.37 5.86
N SER A 39 16.41 8.02 6.76
CA SER A 39 17.86 8.19 6.54
C SER A 39 18.37 7.34 5.37
N SER A 40 17.87 6.11 5.22
CA SER A 40 18.25 5.23 4.10
C SER A 40 17.66 5.71 2.78
N TYR A 41 16.43 6.24 2.77
CA TYR A 41 15.87 6.87 1.57
C TYR A 41 16.67 8.11 1.14
N ARG A 42 17.14 8.95 2.09
CA ARG A 42 17.99 10.11 1.80
C ARG A 42 19.34 9.72 1.20
N ARG A 43 20.02 8.72 1.79
CA ARG A 43 21.26 8.19 1.21
C ARG A 43 21.06 7.67 -0.22
N SER A 44 19.99 6.91 -0.43
CA SER A 44 19.65 6.42 -1.77
C SER A 44 19.31 7.56 -2.74
N ALA A 45 18.69 8.65 -2.28
CA ALA A 45 18.42 9.84 -3.08
C ALA A 45 19.72 10.55 -3.53
N GLU A 46 20.70 10.66 -2.63
CA GLU A 46 22.03 11.20 -2.97
C GLU A 46 22.74 10.34 -4.03
N ALA A 47 22.65 8.99 -3.89
CA ALA A 47 23.20 8.08 -4.89
C ALA A 47 22.48 8.21 -6.25
N VAL A 48 21.16 8.41 -6.28
CA VAL A 48 20.40 8.68 -7.52
C VAL A 48 20.92 9.97 -8.21
N LEU A 49 21.16 11.03 -7.46
CA LEU A 49 21.73 12.30 -8.01
C LEU A 49 23.13 12.13 -8.60
N LYS A 50 23.90 11.13 -8.12
CA LYS A 50 25.22 10.76 -8.62
C LYS A 50 25.18 9.65 -9.69
N GLY A 51 24.05 9.43 -10.35
CA GLY A 51 23.93 8.40 -11.40
C GLY A 51 23.98 6.97 -10.89
N PHE A 52 23.47 6.73 -9.70
CA PHE A 52 23.48 5.45 -8.97
C PHE A 52 24.88 5.02 -8.47
N GLU A 53 25.84 5.91 -8.43
CA GLU A 53 27.12 5.65 -7.78
C GLU A 53 26.90 5.41 -6.28
N ALA A 54 27.50 4.32 -5.76
CA ALA A 54 27.32 3.87 -4.37
C ALA A 54 25.84 3.57 -3.95
N TYR A 55 24.95 3.32 -4.89
CA TYR A 55 23.61 2.86 -4.58
C TYR A 55 23.67 1.41 -4.09
N ASP A 56 23.22 1.15 -2.86
CA ASP A 56 23.38 -0.15 -2.18
C ASP A 56 22.31 -1.21 -2.53
N GLY A 57 21.34 -0.87 -3.38
CA GLY A 57 20.25 -1.76 -3.76
C GLY A 57 19.23 -2.07 -2.66
N THR A 58 19.36 -1.47 -1.47
CA THR A 58 18.45 -1.74 -0.33
C THR A 58 17.05 -1.18 -0.54
N ARG A 59 16.94 -0.09 -1.29
CA ARG A 59 15.67 0.59 -1.59
C ARG A 59 15.36 0.53 -3.07
N THR A 60 14.07 0.49 -3.44
CA THR A 60 13.65 0.72 -4.82
C THR A 60 13.74 2.20 -5.16
N PRO A 61 13.99 2.58 -6.44
CA PRO A 61 14.39 3.94 -6.79
C PRO A 61 13.26 4.98 -6.75
N GLY A 62 11.98 4.59 -6.67
CA GLY A 62 10.86 5.49 -6.84
C GLY A 62 10.79 6.61 -5.80
N TYR A 63 10.87 6.28 -4.51
CA TYR A 63 10.87 7.31 -3.47
C TYR A 63 12.21 8.05 -3.35
N PRO A 64 13.38 7.38 -3.41
CA PRO A 64 14.65 8.08 -3.54
C PRO A 64 14.71 9.09 -4.69
N ALA A 65 14.22 8.75 -5.88
CA ALA A 65 14.15 9.67 -7.02
C ALA A 65 13.20 10.86 -6.73
N PHE A 66 12.06 10.62 -6.09
CA PHE A 66 11.16 11.69 -5.66
C PHE A 66 11.85 12.64 -4.68
N LEU A 67 12.57 12.12 -3.68
CA LEU A 67 13.35 12.92 -2.74
C LEU A 67 14.48 13.71 -3.44
N ALA A 68 15.17 13.09 -4.39
CA ALA A 68 16.24 13.72 -5.18
C ALA A 68 15.72 14.90 -6.00
N VAL A 69 14.56 14.75 -6.65
CA VAL A 69 13.96 15.81 -7.48
C VAL A 69 13.38 16.94 -6.65
N VAL A 70 12.70 16.63 -5.54
CA VAL A 70 12.01 17.65 -4.71
C VAL A 70 12.96 18.32 -3.74
N GLY A 71 13.96 17.62 -3.19
CA GLY A 71 15.03 18.14 -2.36
C GLY A 71 14.68 18.27 -0.87
N PRO A 72 14.53 19.49 -0.31
CA PRO A 72 14.38 19.70 1.14
C PRO A 72 13.13 19.07 1.74
N ASP A 73 13.20 18.62 3.01
CA ASP A 73 12.12 17.93 3.71
C ASP A 73 10.79 18.68 3.70
N ARG A 74 10.83 20.01 3.86
CA ARG A 74 9.62 20.84 3.82
C ARG A 74 9.00 20.92 2.42
N ALA A 75 9.82 20.88 1.37
CA ALA A 75 9.35 20.82 -0.01
C ALA A 75 8.73 19.45 -0.32
N VAL A 76 9.37 18.36 0.14
CA VAL A 76 8.82 16.99 0.04
C VAL A 76 7.47 16.91 0.73
N TYR A 77 7.36 17.47 1.93
CA TYR A 77 6.10 17.55 2.66
C TYR A 77 5.01 18.29 1.87
N ALA A 78 5.32 19.49 1.37
CA ALA A 78 4.37 20.25 0.54
C ALA A 78 3.95 19.48 -0.72
N ALA A 79 4.89 18.81 -1.38
CA ALA A 79 4.59 17.94 -2.53
C ALA A 79 3.67 16.79 -2.14
N GLN A 80 3.92 16.10 -1.03
CA GLN A 80 3.07 15.01 -0.53
C GLN A 80 1.65 15.48 -0.19
N LEU A 81 1.48 16.69 0.39
CA LEU A 81 0.15 17.30 0.59
C LEU A 81 -0.57 17.52 -0.75
N GLY A 82 0.15 17.97 -1.78
CA GLY A 82 -0.38 18.12 -3.14
C GLY A 82 -0.84 16.77 -3.73
N LEU A 83 -0.03 15.71 -3.56
CA LEU A 83 -0.42 14.35 -3.98
C LEU A 83 -1.68 13.87 -3.27
N GLY A 84 -1.79 14.09 -1.94
CA GLY A 84 -2.97 13.75 -1.16
C GLY A 84 -4.24 14.49 -1.63
N LEU A 85 -4.11 15.74 -2.09
CA LEU A 85 -5.23 16.48 -2.69
C LEU A 85 -5.69 15.82 -4.01
N ILE A 86 -4.76 15.40 -4.87
CA ILE A 86 -5.09 14.70 -6.13
C ILE A 86 -5.80 13.37 -5.83
N ILE A 87 -5.33 12.60 -4.84
CA ILE A 87 -5.98 11.36 -4.40
C ILE A 87 -7.42 11.66 -3.93
N THR A 88 -7.61 12.71 -3.12
CA THR A 88 -8.93 13.15 -2.65
C THR A 88 -9.89 13.43 -3.80
N LEU A 89 -9.44 14.19 -4.80
CA LEU A 89 -10.24 14.52 -5.99
C LEU A 89 -10.55 13.29 -6.86
N SER A 90 -9.62 12.36 -6.94
CA SER A 90 -9.82 11.09 -7.64
C SER A 90 -10.94 10.26 -7.00
N TRP A 91 -10.98 10.17 -5.67
CA TRP A 91 -12.08 9.51 -4.94
C TRP A 91 -13.42 10.24 -5.10
N PHE A 92 -13.42 11.58 -5.11
CA PHE A 92 -14.63 12.34 -5.43
C PHE A 92 -15.19 11.95 -6.81
N TYR A 93 -14.34 11.95 -7.82
CA TYR A 93 -14.74 11.61 -9.20
C TYR A 93 -15.27 10.17 -9.30
N ILE A 94 -14.54 9.21 -8.76
CA ILE A 94 -14.94 7.79 -8.74
C ILE A 94 -16.29 7.63 -8.04
N GLY A 95 -16.45 8.17 -6.84
CA GLY A 95 -17.66 8.09 -6.06
C GLY A 95 -18.86 8.72 -6.78
N LEU A 96 -18.66 9.91 -7.35
CA LEU A 96 -19.66 10.61 -8.16
C LEU A 96 -20.09 9.78 -9.39
N LYS A 97 -19.12 9.27 -10.15
CA LYS A 97 -19.41 8.52 -11.39
C LYS A 97 -20.00 7.14 -11.12
N ALA A 98 -19.47 6.43 -10.14
CA ALA A 98 -19.95 5.10 -9.77
C ALA A 98 -21.39 5.12 -9.23
N SER A 99 -21.73 6.10 -8.38
CA SER A 99 -23.06 6.19 -7.74
C SER A 99 -24.06 7.09 -8.47
N GLY A 100 -23.58 8.00 -9.32
CA GLY A 100 -24.39 9.07 -9.89
C GLY A 100 -24.79 10.16 -8.88
N ASN A 101 -24.20 10.17 -7.66
CA ASN A 101 -24.58 11.05 -6.55
C ASN A 101 -23.38 11.88 -6.07
N PRO A 102 -23.47 13.23 -6.10
CA PRO A 102 -22.39 14.10 -5.66
C PRO A 102 -22.11 14.01 -4.14
N VAL A 103 -23.12 13.72 -3.33
CA VAL A 103 -22.97 13.50 -1.88
C VAL A 103 -22.11 12.27 -1.61
N PHE A 104 -22.36 11.16 -2.33
CA PHE A 104 -21.55 9.96 -2.21
C PHE A 104 -20.10 10.20 -2.69
N GLY A 105 -19.93 10.98 -3.78
CA GLY A 105 -18.62 11.41 -4.23
C GLY A 105 -17.87 12.21 -3.16
N ALA A 106 -18.54 13.16 -2.52
CA ALA A 106 -18.00 13.96 -1.43
C ALA A 106 -17.62 13.07 -0.21
N ALA A 107 -18.51 12.16 0.17
CA ALA A 107 -18.27 11.26 1.29
C ALA A 107 -17.05 10.34 1.02
N ALA A 108 -16.86 9.82 -0.20
CA ALA A 108 -15.71 9.04 -0.60
C ALA A 108 -14.39 9.85 -0.52
N ALA A 109 -14.40 11.08 -0.99
CA ALA A 109 -13.27 11.99 -0.92
C ALA A 109 -12.92 12.37 0.53
N LEU A 110 -13.93 12.70 1.35
CA LEU A 110 -13.74 13.02 2.76
C LEU A 110 -13.30 11.82 3.58
N ALA A 111 -13.71 10.61 3.24
CA ALA A 111 -13.22 9.38 3.86
C ALA A 111 -11.71 9.18 3.68
N HIS A 112 -11.11 9.71 2.59
CA HIS A 112 -9.67 9.77 2.43
C HIS A 112 -9.06 10.93 3.22
N THR A 113 -9.53 12.14 2.97
CA THR A 113 -8.93 13.37 3.51
C THR A 113 -9.00 13.47 5.04
N LEU A 114 -10.07 12.96 5.67
CA LEU A 114 -10.25 13.00 7.12
C LEU A 114 -9.67 11.76 7.83
N ASN A 115 -9.11 10.81 7.10
CA ASN A 115 -8.48 9.64 7.69
C ASN A 115 -7.11 10.01 8.28
N PRO A 116 -6.91 9.94 9.61
CA PRO A 116 -5.63 10.31 10.21
C PRO A 116 -4.47 9.42 9.74
N GLY A 117 -4.74 8.16 9.37
CA GLY A 117 -3.75 7.28 8.74
C GLY A 117 -3.30 7.76 7.36
N GLN A 118 -4.06 8.62 6.68
CA GLN A 118 -3.68 9.20 5.40
C GLN A 118 -2.98 10.54 5.57
N PHE A 119 -3.63 11.51 6.21
CA PHE A 119 -3.06 12.86 6.26
C PHE A 119 -1.78 12.97 7.12
N PHE A 120 -1.58 12.12 8.16
CA PHE A 120 -0.30 12.09 8.85
C PHE A 120 0.82 11.45 8.01
N PHE A 121 0.50 10.48 7.15
CA PHE A 121 1.49 9.97 6.21
C PHE A 121 1.88 11.02 5.14
N GLU A 122 1.03 12.00 4.86
CA GLU A 122 1.42 13.15 4.02
C GLU A 122 2.51 14.00 4.68
N ALA A 123 2.61 14.01 6.01
CA ALA A 123 3.66 14.70 6.76
C ALA A 123 4.91 13.83 7.01
N ASN A 124 4.81 12.51 6.85
CA ASN A 124 5.91 11.60 7.11
C ASN A 124 6.82 11.49 5.87
N LEU A 125 8.13 11.53 6.09
CA LEU A 125 9.12 11.34 5.03
C LEU A 125 9.30 9.84 4.73
N LEU A 126 8.21 9.22 4.25
CA LEU A 126 8.06 7.79 3.99
C LEU A 126 7.35 7.56 2.64
N THR A 127 7.38 6.31 2.19
CA THR A 127 6.90 5.91 0.85
C THR A 127 5.39 5.89 0.68
N GLU A 128 4.61 5.92 1.76
CA GLU A 128 3.17 5.61 1.76
C GLU A 128 2.37 6.55 0.88
N THR A 129 2.56 7.85 1.02
CA THR A 129 1.81 8.86 0.25
C THR A 129 2.09 8.75 -1.25
N LEU A 130 3.36 8.59 -1.63
CA LEU A 130 3.74 8.45 -3.03
C LEU A 130 3.21 7.12 -3.62
N ALA A 131 3.29 6.02 -2.87
CA ALA A 131 2.74 4.73 -3.28
C ALA A 131 1.21 4.79 -3.43
N THR A 132 0.51 5.42 -2.46
CA THR A 132 -0.94 5.66 -2.52
C THR A 132 -1.32 6.45 -3.77
N PHE A 133 -0.56 7.49 -4.10
CA PHE A 133 -0.79 8.31 -5.29
C PHE A 133 -0.68 7.49 -6.58
N TRP A 134 0.38 6.72 -6.76
CA TRP A 134 0.55 5.91 -7.96
C TRP A 134 -0.49 4.80 -8.07
N LEU A 135 -0.81 4.12 -6.96
CA LEU A 135 -1.88 3.13 -6.93
C LEU A 135 -3.24 3.76 -7.24
N MET A 136 -3.52 4.95 -6.68
CA MET A 136 -4.77 5.66 -6.97
C MET A 136 -4.89 6.01 -8.45
N LEU A 137 -3.83 6.48 -9.09
CA LEU A 137 -3.85 6.76 -10.52
C LEU A 137 -4.04 5.50 -11.38
N ALA A 138 -3.39 4.38 -10.99
CA ALA A 138 -3.60 3.10 -11.66
C ALA A 138 -5.06 2.61 -11.52
N LEU A 139 -5.64 2.67 -10.32
CA LEU A 139 -7.03 2.32 -10.05
C LEU A 139 -8.01 3.29 -10.73
N PHE A 140 -7.69 4.57 -10.80
CA PHE A 140 -8.48 5.56 -11.52
C PHE A 140 -8.50 5.29 -13.02
N GLY A 141 -7.33 4.98 -13.61
CA GLY A 141 -7.25 4.53 -15.00
C GLY A 141 -8.06 3.26 -15.27
N ALA A 142 -7.97 2.28 -14.34
CA ALA A 142 -8.76 1.06 -14.41
C ALA A 142 -10.28 1.33 -14.28
N PHE A 143 -10.68 2.28 -13.42
CA PHE A 143 -12.06 2.74 -13.34
C PHE A 143 -12.54 3.33 -14.68
N LEU A 144 -11.74 4.20 -15.29
CA LEU A 144 -12.05 4.77 -16.61
C LEU A 144 -12.14 3.70 -17.68
N TRP A 145 -11.27 2.70 -17.65
CA TRP A 145 -11.31 1.55 -18.55
C TRP A 145 -12.62 0.77 -18.43
N LEU A 146 -13.07 0.52 -17.23
CA LEU A 146 -14.30 -0.26 -16.96
C LEU A 146 -15.56 0.50 -17.33
N GLU A 147 -15.63 1.81 -17.00
CA GLU A 147 -16.84 2.61 -17.18
C GLU A 147 -16.99 3.21 -18.60
N ASN A 148 -15.88 3.35 -19.36
CA ASN A 148 -15.90 4.02 -20.67
C ASN A 148 -15.35 3.11 -21.78
N PRO A 149 -16.19 2.35 -22.49
CA PRO A 149 -15.73 1.47 -23.57
C PRO A 149 -14.92 2.18 -24.66
N GLY A 150 -15.20 3.45 -24.98
CA GLY A 150 -14.46 4.24 -25.96
C GLY A 150 -13.01 4.56 -25.56
N LEU A 151 -12.69 4.49 -24.26
CA LEU A 151 -11.33 4.68 -23.74
C LEU A 151 -10.52 3.38 -23.62
N ARG A 152 -11.07 2.22 -24.01
CA ARG A 152 -10.38 0.91 -23.94
C ARG A 152 -9.34 0.77 -25.04
N LYS A 153 -8.34 1.64 -25.00
CA LYS A 153 -7.21 1.71 -25.96
C LYS A 153 -5.91 1.32 -25.28
N VAL A 154 -4.95 0.80 -26.03
CA VAL A 154 -3.64 0.37 -25.51
C VAL A 154 -2.96 1.48 -24.69
N TRP A 155 -3.03 2.74 -25.13
CA TRP A 155 -2.39 3.87 -24.42
C TRP A 155 -2.92 4.05 -22.98
N LEU A 156 -4.22 3.83 -22.73
CA LEU A 156 -4.74 3.87 -21.36
C LEU A 156 -4.19 2.70 -20.53
N GLY A 157 -4.04 1.52 -21.15
CA GLY A 157 -3.31 0.39 -20.55
C GLY A 157 -1.88 0.76 -20.18
N VAL A 158 -1.16 1.47 -21.07
CA VAL A 158 0.21 1.95 -20.81
C VAL A 158 0.24 2.90 -19.62
N LEU A 159 -0.69 3.84 -19.52
CA LEU A 159 -0.76 4.75 -18.36
C LEU A 159 -1.05 4.00 -17.04
N ILE A 160 -1.98 3.04 -17.07
CA ILE A 160 -2.27 2.19 -15.90
C ILE A 160 -1.02 1.41 -15.51
N GLY A 161 -0.34 0.79 -16.49
CA GLY A 161 0.87 0.01 -16.27
C GLY A 161 2.04 0.86 -15.76
N LEU A 162 2.21 2.08 -16.29
CA LEU A 162 3.20 3.04 -15.81
C LEU A 162 2.96 3.38 -14.33
N CYS A 163 1.73 3.75 -13.96
CA CYS A 163 1.40 4.07 -12.58
C CYS A 163 1.57 2.87 -11.64
N ALA A 164 1.15 1.67 -12.05
CA ALA A 164 1.34 0.45 -11.26
C ALA A 164 2.83 0.09 -11.09
N SER A 165 3.64 0.31 -12.13
CA SER A 165 5.10 0.11 -12.07
C SER A 165 5.78 1.12 -11.15
N LEU A 166 5.38 2.38 -11.20
CA LEU A 166 5.88 3.42 -10.29
C LEU A 166 5.46 3.15 -8.84
N ALA A 167 4.27 2.60 -8.60
CA ALA A 167 3.89 2.10 -7.28
C ALA A 167 4.82 0.98 -6.79
N THR A 168 5.16 0.03 -7.66
CA THR A 168 6.11 -1.06 -7.38
C THR A 168 7.51 -0.53 -7.10
N LEU A 169 8.01 0.41 -7.91
CA LEU A 169 9.32 1.04 -7.71
C LEU A 169 9.34 2.00 -6.50
N THR A 170 8.19 2.39 -5.97
CA THR A 170 8.08 3.12 -4.70
C THR A 170 8.03 2.15 -3.52
N ARG A 171 7.28 1.04 -3.64
CA ARG A 171 7.18 -0.03 -2.65
C ARG A 171 7.16 -1.40 -3.33
N PRO A 172 8.19 -2.24 -3.17
CA PRO A 172 8.31 -3.54 -3.82
C PRO A 172 7.12 -4.48 -3.59
N LEU A 173 6.41 -4.30 -2.49
CA LEU A 173 5.20 -5.05 -2.16
C LEU A 173 4.18 -5.06 -3.30
N PHE A 174 4.09 -4.00 -4.10
CA PHE A 174 3.12 -3.88 -5.18
C PHE A 174 3.56 -4.50 -6.51
N ILE A 175 4.62 -5.34 -6.51
CA ILE A 175 5.14 -6.01 -7.71
C ILE A 175 4.08 -6.85 -8.44
N PHE A 176 3.10 -7.38 -7.72
CA PHE A 176 1.99 -8.15 -8.29
C PHE A 176 0.93 -7.25 -8.99
N MET A 177 0.86 -5.96 -8.65
CA MET A 177 -0.22 -5.07 -9.06
C MET A 177 -0.34 -4.90 -10.59
N PRO A 178 0.75 -4.71 -11.37
CA PRO A 178 0.65 -4.67 -12.82
C PRO A 178 0.02 -5.94 -13.41
N VAL A 179 0.42 -7.12 -12.91
CA VAL A 179 -0.12 -8.41 -13.37
C VAL A 179 -1.59 -8.54 -12.99
N TRP A 180 -1.95 -8.21 -11.76
CA TRP A 180 -3.33 -8.23 -11.28
C TRP A 180 -4.24 -7.36 -12.13
N LEU A 181 -3.86 -6.09 -12.37
CA LEU A 181 -4.63 -5.16 -13.19
C LEU A 181 -4.73 -5.62 -14.64
N ALA A 182 -3.62 -6.11 -15.23
CA ALA A 182 -3.59 -6.62 -16.59
C ALA A 182 -4.56 -7.80 -16.77
N VAL A 183 -4.50 -8.79 -15.89
CA VAL A 183 -5.37 -9.95 -15.93
C VAL A 183 -6.83 -9.53 -15.71
N PHE A 184 -7.13 -8.78 -14.66
CA PHE A 184 -8.51 -8.38 -14.35
C PHE A 184 -9.17 -7.59 -15.48
N LEU A 185 -8.46 -6.63 -16.10
CA LEU A 185 -9.00 -5.79 -17.16
C LEU A 185 -9.03 -6.49 -18.53
N SER A 186 -8.28 -7.59 -18.71
CA SER A 186 -8.29 -8.38 -19.94
C SER A 186 -9.49 -9.31 -20.05
N PHE A 187 -10.13 -9.66 -18.94
CA PHE A 187 -11.28 -10.54 -18.95
C PHE A 187 -12.57 -9.77 -18.61
N SER A 188 -13.63 -10.02 -19.36
CA SER A 188 -14.97 -9.47 -19.15
C SER A 188 -16.03 -10.52 -19.45
N PHE A 189 -17.18 -10.41 -18.79
CA PHE A 189 -18.33 -11.26 -19.07
C PHE A 189 -19.36 -10.51 -19.91
N GLU A 190 -19.73 -11.06 -21.06
CA GLU A 190 -20.92 -10.66 -21.81
C GLU A 190 -21.99 -11.75 -21.68
N GLY A 191 -22.95 -11.53 -20.79
CA GLY A 191 -23.88 -12.58 -20.38
C GLY A 191 -23.13 -13.71 -19.67
N LYS A 192 -23.19 -14.95 -20.24
CA LYS A 192 -22.47 -16.11 -19.71
C LYS A 192 -21.12 -16.38 -20.41
N LYS A 193 -20.76 -15.59 -21.45
CA LYS A 193 -19.53 -15.81 -22.21
C LYS A 193 -18.39 -14.96 -21.67
N LEU A 194 -17.26 -15.61 -21.38
CA LEU A 194 -16.01 -14.95 -21.03
C LEU A 194 -15.40 -14.41 -22.33
N LYS A 195 -15.12 -13.09 -22.35
CA LYS A 195 -14.40 -12.42 -23.45
C LYS A 195 -13.02 -12.01 -22.99
N PHE A 196 -12.05 -12.21 -23.84
CA PHE A 196 -10.67 -11.80 -23.66
C PHE A 196 -10.34 -10.58 -24.52
N ASN A 197 -9.68 -9.59 -23.92
CA ASN A 197 -9.13 -8.42 -24.59
C ASN A 197 -7.64 -8.32 -24.27
N TRP A 198 -6.79 -8.47 -25.29
CA TRP A 198 -5.32 -8.45 -25.14
C TRP A 198 -4.74 -7.06 -24.84
N ARG A 199 -5.48 -5.97 -25.13
CA ARG A 199 -5.01 -4.58 -25.02
C ARG A 199 -4.56 -4.20 -23.62
N PRO A 200 -5.30 -4.52 -22.51
CA PRO A 200 -4.81 -4.27 -21.16
C PRO A 200 -3.57 -5.09 -20.85
N LEU A 201 -3.53 -6.36 -21.30
CA LEU A 201 -2.39 -7.24 -21.03
C LEU A 201 -1.10 -6.63 -21.55
N VAL A 202 -1.05 -6.27 -22.84
CA VAL A 202 0.12 -5.67 -23.47
C VAL A 202 0.38 -4.26 -22.92
N GLY A 203 -0.66 -3.41 -22.85
CA GLY A 203 -0.51 -2.03 -22.38
C GLY A 203 0.03 -1.93 -20.96
N ILE A 204 -0.45 -2.77 -20.05
CA ILE A 204 -0.04 -2.70 -18.63
C ILE A 204 1.29 -3.42 -18.38
N LEU A 205 1.50 -4.59 -18.98
CA LEU A 205 2.71 -5.37 -18.72
C LEU A 205 3.95 -4.79 -19.40
N LEU A 206 3.83 -4.11 -20.54
CA LEU A 206 4.98 -3.51 -21.22
C LEU A 206 5.73 -2.50 -20.33
N PRO A 207 5.10 -1.48 -19.72
CA PRO A 207 5.78 -0.62 -18.76
C PRO A 207 6.35 -1.38 -17.55
N ALA A 208 5.66 -2.41 -17.07
CA ALA A 208 6.12 -3.19 -15.93
C ALA A 208 7.40 -3.98 -16.25
N ILE A 209 7.46 -4.62 -17.41
CA ILE A 209 8.65 -5.34 -17.88
C ILE A 209 9.81 -4.36 -18.06
N LEU A 210 9.59 -3.21 -18.67
CA LEU A 210 10.64 -2.23 -18.93
C LEU A 210 11.15 -1.56 -17.65
N LEU A 211 10.26 -1.11 -16.78
CA LEU A 211 10.65 -0.34 -15.59
C LEU A 211 11.01 -1.24 -14.42
N VAL A 212 10.12 -2.15 -14.03
CA VAL A 212 10.35 -3.03 -12.87
C VAL A 212 11.34 -4.13 -13.24
N GLY A 213 11.16 -4.79 -14.39
CA GLY A 213 12.10 -5.79 -14.90
C GLY A 213 13.49 -5.20 -15.20
N GLY A 214 13.55 -4.00 -15.79
CA GLY A 214 14.80 -3.26 -16.01
C GLY A 214 15.52 -2.95 -14.69
N TRP A 215 14.78 -2.49 -13.67
CA TRP A 215 15.33 -2.28 -12.32
C TRP A 215 15.84 -3.58 -11.70
N MET A 216 15.06 -4.66 -11.72
CA MET A 216 15.49 -5.96 -11.19
C MET A 216 16.71 -6.52 -11.96
N ARG A 217 16.79 -6.25 -13.28
CA ARG A 217 18.00 -6.60 -14.06
C ARG A 217 19.20 -5.78 -13.61
N TRP A 218 19.03 -4.50 -13.30
CA TRP A 218 20.11 -3.68 -12.75
C TRP A 218 20.60 -4.21 -11.40
N ILE A 219 19.68 -4.58 -10.48
CA ILE A 219 20.03 -5.25 -9.22
C ILE A 219 20.79 -6.54 -9.48
N GLN A 220 20.33 -7.35 -10.44
CA GLN A 220 21.01 -8.62 -10.78
C GLN A 220 22.44 -8.42 -11.27
N VAL A 221 22.68 -7.40 -12.09
CA VAL A 221 24.02 -7.12 -12.61
C VAL A 221 24.97 -6.66 -11.52
N ASN A 222 24.51 -5.85 -10.57
CA ASN A 222 25.37 -5.25 -9.55
C ASN A 222 25.48 -6.10 -8.27
N TYR A 223 24.45 -6.91 -7.95
CA TYR A 223 24.34 -7.65 -6.67
C TYR A 223 24.06 -9.14 -6.83
N HIS A 224 24.03 -9.65 -8.08
CA HIS A 224 23.83 -11.07 -8.41
C HIS A 224 22.48 -11.67 -7.94
N VAL A 225 21.47 -10.84 -7.68
CA VAL A 225 20.13 -11.24 -7.22
C VAL A 225 19.08 -10.62 -8.12
N PHE A 226 18.23 -11.44 -8.77
CA PHE A 226 17.08 -10.96 -9.54
C PHE A 226 15.89 -10.67 -8.59
N SER A 227 15.94 -9.51 -7.95
CA SER A 227 14.98 -9.07 -6.94
C SER A 227 14.77 -7.55 -7.03
N PRO A 228 13.65 -7.00 -6.54
CA PRO A 228 13.45 -5.55 -6.48
C PRO A 228 14.39 -4.85 -5.47
N SER A 229 14.96 -5.57 -4.51
CA SER A 229 15.94 -5.03 -3.56
C SER A 229 16.90 -6.12 -3.07
N THR A 230 18.01 -5.71 -2.45
CA THR A 230 19.00 -6.63 -1.83
C THR A 230 18.58 -7.13 -0.44
N MET A 231 17.35 -6.82 0.03
CA MET A 231 16.92 -7.07 1.41
C MET A 231 16.02 -8.30 1.60
N SER A 232 15.83 -9.11 0.56
CA SER A 232 14.85 -10.22 0.58
C SER A 232 15.14 -11.25 1.69
N GLY A 233 16.38 -11.58 1.96
CA GLY A 233 16.75 -12.50 3.04
C GLY A 233 16.39 -11.97 4.43
N TYR A 234 16.68 -10.71 4.68
CA TYR A 234 16.31 -10.06 5.96
C TYR A 234 14.80 -10.06 6.20
N HIS A 235 14.01 -9.82 5.15
CA HIS A 235 12.54 -9.89 5.27
C HIS A 235 12.07 -11.32 5.56
N LEU A 236 12.66 -12.35 4.94
CA LEU A 236 12.28 -13.73 5.21
C LEU A 236 12.65 -14.17 6.64
N VAL A 237 13.77 -13.71 7.19
CA VAL A 237 14.14 -13.97 8.59
C VAL A 237 13.13 -13.40 9.58
N GLN A 238 12.35 -12.38 9.22
CA GLN A 238 11.24 -11.90 10.05
C GLN A 238 10.20 -13.01 10.33
N HIS A 239 10.07 -14.00 9.44
CA HIS A 239 9.24 -15.19 9.65
C HIS A 239 10.03 -16.33 10.27
N THR A 240 11.18 -16.69 9.69
CA THR A 240 11.92 -17.90 10.06
C THR A 240 12.71 -17.74 11.37
N GLY A 241 12.97 -16.51 11.79
CA GLY A 241 13.63 -16.20 13.05
C GLY A 241 12.90 -16.70 14.30
N TYR A 242 11.64 -17.10 14.18
CA TYR A 242 10.87 -17.68 15.28
C TYR A 242 11.24 -19.15 15.59
N TYR A 243 11.87 -19.82 14.65
CA TYR A 243 12.40 -21.20 14.74
C TYR A 243 13.81 -21.28 14.14
N PHE A 244 14.65 -20.28 14.45
CA PHE A 244 16.00 -20.16 13.94
C PHE A 244 16.96 -21.12 14.62
N GLU A 245 16.54 -21.78 15.70
CA GLU A 245 17.23 -22.91 16.35
C GLU A 245 17.48 -24.08 15.39
N ASP A 246 16.58 -24.26 14.42
CA ASP A 246 16.61 -25.37 13.46
C ASP A 246 17.50 -25.09 12.24
N VAL A 247 18.25 -23.97 12.27
CA VAL A 247 19.25 -23.66 11.24
C VAL A 247 20.38 -24.68 11.27
N PRO A 248 20.78 -25.27 10.10
CA PRO A 248 21.85 -26.27 10.03
C PRO A 248 23.16 -25.80 10.61
N ASP A 249 23.96 -26.77 11.13
CA ASP A 249 25.23 -26.46 11.77
C ASP A 249 26.28 -25.81 10.84
N GLU A 250 26.13 -25.95 9.53
CA GLU A 250 26.98 -25.23 8.57
C GLU A 250 26.85 -23.70 8.69
N TYR A 251 25.72 -23.21 9.22
CA TYR A 251 25.43 -21.78 9.49
C TYR A 251 25.40 -21.48 11.00
N ALA A 252 26.02 -22.31 11.86
CA ALA A 252 25.95 -22.18 13.32
C ALA A 252 26.34 -20.76 13.80
N VAL A 253 27.35 -20.14 13.19
CA VAL A 253 27.77 -18.77 13.55
C VAL A 253 26.64 -17.77 13.39
N LEU A 254 25.89 -17.84 12.28
CA LEU A 254 24.75 -16.94 12.04
C LEU A 254 23.57 -17.27 12.96
N ARG A 255 23.31 -18.57 13.19
CA ARG A 255 22.29 -19.07 14.11
C ARG A 255 22.53 -18.54 15.52
N ASP A 256 23.69 -18.78 16.06
CA ASP A 256 24.00 -18.50 17.46
C ASP A 256 23.99 -16.97 17.73
N ILE A 257 24.56 -16.16 16.83
CA ILE A 257 24.45 -14.69 16.90
C ILE A 257 22.98 -14.24 16.89
N TYR A 258 22.16 -14.80 15.97
CA TYR A 258 20.75 -14.41 15.90
C TYR A 258 20.00 -14.75 17.19
N LEU A 259 20.25 -15.92 17.76
CA LEU A 259 19.58 -16.37 19.00
C LEU A 259 19.95 -15.47 20.18
N ASP A 260 21.22 -15.10 20.32
CA ASP A 260 21.69 -14.17 21.37
C ASP A 260 20.97 -12.81 21.27
N TYR A 261 20.92 -12.22 20.07
CA TYR A 261 20.22 -10.95 19.85
C TYR A 261 18.71 -11.08 20.07
N ARG A 262 18.13 -12.25 19.73
CA ARG A 262 16.70 -12.52 19.95
C ARG A 262 16.38 -12.56 21.44
N GLU A 263 17.18 -13.24 22.24
CA GLU A 263 17.00 -13.30 23.71
C GLU A 263 17.12 -11.93 24.34
N GLN A 264 18.16 -11.17 24.00
CA GLN A 264 18.35 -9.80 24.48
C GLN A 264 17.13 -8.92 24.15
N ARG A 265 16.66 -9.00 22.91
CA ARG A 265 15.50 -8.19 22.48
C ARG A 265 14.20 -8.60 23.18
N ILE A 266 13.99 -9.88 23.46
CA ILE A 266 12.84 -10.35 24.23
C ILE A 266 12.87 -9.77 25.64
N VAL A 267 14.04 -9.77 26.29
CA VAL A 267 14.23 -9.20 27.64
C VAL A 267 13.99 -7.69 27.64
N GLU A 268 14.55 -6.96 26.66
CA GLU A 268 14.50 -5.51 26.63
C GLU A 268 13.13 -4.95 26.14
N ARG A 269 12.51 -5.61 25.16
CA ARG A 269 11.34 -5.08 24.44
C ARG A 269 10.11 -5.95 24.50
N GLY A 270 10.18 -7.11 25.13
CA GLY A 270 9.06 -8.06 25.24
C GLY A 270 8.66 -8.70 23.89
N THR A 271 9.48 -8.59 22.85
CA THR A 271 9.19 -9.11 21.51
C THR A 271 10.47 -9.43 20.74
N GLN A 272 10.42 -10.50 19.97
CA GLN A 272 11.52 -10.86 19.04
C GLN A 272 11.38 -10.27 17.63
N GLY A 273 10.28 -9.56 17.34
CA GLY A 273 10.10 -8.90 16.03
C GLY A 273 11.23 -7.92 15.73
N ASN A 274 11.73 -7.92 14.50
CA ASN A 274 12.84 -7.06 14.04
C ASN A 274 14.24 -7.36 14.63
N THR A 275 14.46 -8.50 15.28
CA THR A 275 15.78 -8.90 15.79
C THR A 275 16.86 -8.86 14.74
N ILE A 276 16.53 -9.28 13.52
CA ILE A 276 17.53 -9.35 12.43
C ILE A 276 18.25 -8.01 12.21
N TRP A 277 17.54 -6.88 12.32
CA TRP A 277 18.12 -5.55 12.09
C TRP A 277 19.16 -5.18 13.13
N ASP A 278 19.02 -5.67 14.36
CA ASP A 278 19.98 -5.47 15.44
C ASP A 278 21.19 -6.41 15.28
N ALA A 279 20.99 -7.62 14.73
CA ALA A 279 22.02 -8.66 14.58
C ALA A 279 22.94 -8.49 13.34
N ILE A 280 22.51 -7.75 12.30
CA ILE A 280 23.28 -7.57 11.05
C ILE A 280 24.75 -7.19 11.29
N PRO A 281 25.09 -6.16 12.10
CA PRO A 281 26.49 -5.77 12.26
C PRO A 281 27.38 -6.89 12.81
N ALA A 282 26.89 -7.61 13.83
CA ALA A 282 27.63 -8.72 14.43
C ALA A 282 27.78 -9.91 13.46
N MET A 283 26.74 -10.22 12.69
CA MET A 283 26.80 -11.25 11.66
C MET A 283 27.82 -10.92 10.57
N GLN A 284 27.87 -9.66 10.12
CA GLN A 284 28.81 -9.20 9.12
C GLN A 284 30.27 -9.26 9.65
N GLU A 285 30.50 -8.84 10.89
CA GLU A 285 31.79 -8.90 11.54
C GLU A 285 32.30 -10.35 11.68
N ALA A 286 31.42 -11.26 12.13
CA ALA A 286 31.79 -12.66 12.36
C ALA A 286 32.02 -13.45 11.07
N THR A 287 31.37 -13.10 9.96
CA THR A 287 31.44 -13.84 8.70
C THR A 287 32.29 -13.16 7.62
N GLY A 288 32.60 -11.87 7.78
CA GLY A 288 33.22 -11.04 6.74
C GLY A 288 32.34 -10.76 5.52
N MET A 289 31.06 -11.20 5.53
CA MET A 289 30.11 -10.97 4.44
C MET A 289 29.69 -9.50 4.38
N ASN A 290 29.59 -8.97 3.17
CA ASN A 290 28.94 -7.68 3.00
C ASN A 290 27.41 -7.79 3.13
N PHE A 291 26.71 -6.66 3.09
CA PHE A 291 25.26 -6.60 3.36
C PHE A 291 24.42 -7.48 2.43
N TYR A 292 24.69 -7.48 1.12
CA TYR A 292 23.91 -8.26 0.15
C TYR A 292 24.28 -9.76 0.16
N GLU A 293 25.54 -10.11 0.43
CA GLU A 293 25.97 -11.50 0.60
C GLU A 293 25.28 -12.13 1.81
N LEU A 294 25.29 -11.43 2.95
CA LEU A 294 24.60 -11.88 4.15
C LEU A 294 23.09 -12.05 3.88
N SER A 295 22.45 -11.08 3.20
CA SER A 295 21.02 -11.19 2.83
C SER A 295 20.76 -12.44 1.98
N ARG A 296 21.62 -12.74 1.00
CA ARG A 296 21.48 -13.93 0.15
C ARG A 296 21.61 -15.22 0.96
N THR A 297 22.62 -15.31 1.82
CA THR A 297 22.81 -16.48 2.71
C THR A 297 21.61 -16.66 3.63
N LEU A 298 21.10 -15.59 4.23
CA LEU A 298 19.91 -15.63 5.07
C LEU A 298 18.64 -16.00 4.28
N GLN A 299 18.58 -15.66 3.00
CA GLN A 299 17.49 -16.10 2.12
C GLN A 299 17.56 -17.62 1.87
N GLU A 300 18.76 -18.16 1.61
CA GLU A 300 18.98 -19.60 1.41
C GLU A 300 18.59 -20.37 2.67
N ILE A 301 19.05 -19.94 3.85
CA ILE A 301 18.67 -20.49 5.16
C ILE A 301 17.16 -20.44 5.36
N SER A 302 16.55 -19.27 5.12
CA SER A 302 15.11 -19.09 5.32
C SER A 302 14.28 -19.97 4.40
N VAL A 303 14.67 -20.13 3.13
CA VAL A 303 13.97 -21.03 2.20
C VAL A 303 14.07 -22.47 2.67
N GLN A 304 15.23 -22.92 3.15
CA GLN A 304 15.42 -24.26 3.72
C GLN A 304 14.53 -24.48 4.95
N LEU A 305 14.51 -23.51 5.88
CA LEU A 305 13.63 -23.57 7.06
C LEU A 305 12.14 -23.58 6.69
N ILE A 306 11.71 -22.83 5.69
CA ILE A 306 10.31 -22.85 5.21
C ILE A 306 9.95 -24.23 4.64
N LEU A 307 10.84 -24.85 3.89
CA LEU A 307 10.60 -26.16 3.31
C LEU A 307 10.56 -27.29 4.35
N THR A 308 11.36 -27.18 5.41
CA THR A 308 11.40 -28.16 6.50
C THR A 308 10.31 -27.92 7.57
N HIS A 309 9.89 -26.65 7.76
CA HIS A 309 8.91 -26.24 8.78
C HIS A 309 7.74 -25.45 8.18
N PRO A 310 6.98 -26.03 7.21
CA PRO A 310 5.94 -25.29 6.46
C PRO A 310 4.75 -24.86 7.35
N PHE A 311 4.45 -25.59 8.42
CA PHE A 311 3.36 -25.25 9.33
C PHE A 311 3.70 -24.06 10.24
N GLU A 312 4.92 -23.99 10.72
CA GLU A 312 5.47 -22.85 11.47
C GLU A 312 5.44 -21.59 10.62
N PHE A 313 5.93 -21.69 9.38
CA PHE A 313 5.86 -20.58 8.42
C PHE A 313 4.42 -20.14 8.18
N LEU A 314 3.50 -21.07 7.89
CA LEU A 314 2.08 -20.76 7.69
C LEU A 314 1.46 -20.07 8.91
N SER A 315 1.80 -20.54 10.13
CA SER A 315 1.37 -19.89 11.38
C SER A 315 1.80 -18.44 11.46
N ARG A 316 3.06 -18.13 11.05
CA ARG A 316 3.57 -16.75 11.01
C ARG A 316 2.88 -15.91 9.94
N VAL A 317 2.68 -16.46 8.75
CA VAL A 317 1.92 -15.82 7.66
C VAL A 317 0.50 -15.48 8.13
N LEU A 318 -0.22 -16.40 8.77
CA LEU A 318 -1.57 -16.15 9.29
C LEU A 318 -1.59 -15.07 10.37
N ARG A 319 -0.58 -15.05 11.26
CA ARG A 319 -0.42 -13.97 12.23
C ARG A 319 -0.16 -12.64 11.55
N GLY A 320 0.75 -12.60 10.58
CA GLY A 320 1.04 -11.41 9.77
C GLY A 320 -0.20 -10.90 9.04
N TRP A 321 -0.96 -11.82 8.44
CA TRP A 321 -2.23 -11.51 7.79
C TRP A 321 -3.24 -10.89 8.75
N TRP A 322 -3.38 -11.40 9.97
CA TRP A 322 -4.24 -10.79 10.98
C TRP A 322 -3.76 -9.38 11.39
N LEU A 323 -2.44 -9.20 11.53
CA LEU A 323 -1.85 -7.90 11.86
C LEU A 323 -2.07 -6.86 10.76
N PHE A 324 -2.11 -7.26 9.48
CA PHE A 324 -2.35 -6.37 8.34
C PHE A 324 -3.65 -5.57 8.50
N TRP A 325 -4.69 -6.15 9.08
CA TRP A 325 -5.99 -5.50 9.24
C TRP A 325 -6.06 -4.50 10.39
N ARG A 326 -5.02 -4.36 11.19
CA ARG A 326 -4.93 -3.29 12.18
C ARG A 326 -4.79 -1.96 11.43
N ALA A 327 -5.31 -0.86 12.02
CA ALA A 327 -5.25 0.47 11.42
C ALA A 327 -4.16 1.31 12.10
N PRO A 328 -2.91 1.35 11.61
CA PRO A 328 -1.87 2.15 12.20
C PRO A 328 -2.06 3.62 11.82
N VAL A 329 -1.71 4.51 12.74
CA VAL A 329 -1.53 5.93 12.47
C VAL A 329 -0.12 6.27 12.94
N TYR A 330 0.72 6.65 11.98
CA TYR A 330 2.11 7.06 12.23
C TYR A 330 2.11 8.58 12.43
N TRP A 331 2.16 9.00 13.69
CA TRP A 331 2.21 10.39 14.07
C TRP A 331 3.15 10.56 15.27
N ASP A 332 3.76 11.72 15.39
CA ASP A 332 4.62 12.06 16.50
C ASP A 332 3.91 13.09 17.41
N SER A 333 3.58 12.68 18.62
CA SER A 333 2.93 13.56 19.59
C SER A 333 3.89 14.58 20.20
N SER A 334 5.21 14.34 20.14
CA SER A 334 6.22 15.22 20.74
C SER A 334 6.36 16.55 20.00
N VAL A 335 5.98 16.59 18.72
CA VAL A 335 6.04 17.82 17.90
C VAL A 335 4.85 18.77 18.15
N ILE A 336 3.84 18.34 18.94
CA ILE A 336 2.71 19.18 19.29
C ILE A 336 3.06 19.93 20.58
N ALA A 337 3.33 21.23 20.45
CA ALA A 337 3.84 22.08 21.53
C ALA A 337 2.89 22.18 22.76
N ALA A 338 1.56 22.07 22.55
CA ALA A 338 0.58 22.18 23.63
C ALA A 338 0.10 20.78 24.10
N PRO A 339 0.41 20.35 25.34
CA PRO A 339 0.05 19.01 25.85
C PRO A 339 -1.46 18.72 25.80
N PHE A 340 -2.30 19.72 25.98
CA PHE A 340 -3.76 19.60 25.87
C PHE A 340 -4.15 19.10 24.45
N TRP A 341 -3.65 19.74 23.40
CA TRP A 341 -3.95 19.36 22.02
C TRP A 341 -3.34 18.01 21.63
N ALA A 342 -2.16 17.67 22.15
CA ALA A 342 -1.59 16.34 21.99
C ALA A 342 -2.51 15.26 22.63
N GLY A 343 -3.08 15.53 23.79
CA GLY A 343 -4.07 14.68 24.45
C GLY A 343 -5.36 14.50 23.63
N VAL A 344 -5.93 15.60 23.14
CA VAL A 344 -7.13 15.59 22.29
C VAL A 344 -6.88 14.79 21.02
N MET A 345 -5.73 15.02 20.37
CA MET A 345 -5.36 14.30 19.16
C MET A 345 -5.15 12.81 19.42
N LYS A 346 -4.55 12.42 20.56
CA LYS A 346 -4.40 11.01 20.95
C LYS A 346 -5.74 10.30 21.09
N VAL A 347 -6.72 10.94 21.72
CA VAL A 347 -8.09 10.39 21.84
C VAL A 347 -8.74 10.24 20.45
N PHE A 348 -8.67 11.29 19.62
CA PHE A 348 -9.19 11.26 18.25
C PHE A 348 -8.58 10.13 17.42
N ILE A 349 -7.25 10.00 17.43
CA ILE A 349 -6.53 8.96 16.68
C ILE A 349 -6.90 7.57 17.18
N THR A 350 -7.02 7.40 18.51
CA THR A 350 -7.40 6.10 19.09
C THR A 350 -8.82 5.70 18.66
N GLY A 351 -9.77 6.63 18.70
CA GLY A 351 -11.13 6.40 18.19
C GLY A 351 -11.16 6.10 16.69
N ALA A 352 -10.42 6.86 15.89
CA ALA A 352 -10.32 6.65 14.45
C ALA A 352 -9.71 5.28 14.10
N ARG A 353 -8.66 4.85 14.84
CA ARG A 353 -8.08 3.50 14.67
C ARG A 353 -9.08 2.40 14.97
N GLY A 354 -9.89 2.54 16.02
CA GLY A 354 -10.96 1.61 16.36
C GLY A 354 -12.02 1.52 15.24
N LEU A 355 -12.45 2.68 14.73
CA LEU A 355 -13.42 2.75 13.62
C LEU A 355 -12.85 2.12 12.32
N LEU A 356 -11.60 2.41 11.98
CA LEU A 356 -10.95 1.83 10.81
C LEU A 356 -10.79 0.32 10.95
N PHE A 357 -10.40 -0.17 12.14
CA PHE A 357 -10.31 -1.60 12.40
C PHE A 357 -11.67 -2.30 12.24
N LEU A 358 -12.74 -1.72 12.79
CA LEU A 358 -14.09 -2.23 12.59
C LEU A 358 -14.49 -2.23 11.10
N THR A 359 -14.15 -1.17 10.38
CA THR A 359 -14.39 -1.08 8.93
C THR A 359 -13.64 -2.18 8.17
N ASN A 360 -12.41 -2.49 8.57
CA ASN A 360 -11.63 -3.57 7.97
C ASN A 360 -12.28 -4.95 8.24
N LEU A 361 -12.80 -5.19 9.44
CA LEU A 361 -13.55 -6.43 9.74
C LEU A 361 -14.84 -6.55 8.92
N ILE A 362 -15.60 -5.45 8.79
CA ILE A 362 -16.79 -5.42 7.94
C ILE A 362 -16.41 -5.70 6.49
N PHE A 363 -15.31 -5.16 5.99
CA PHE A 363 -14.81 -5.43 4.64
C PHE A 363 -14.50 -6.93 4.45
N ILE A 364 -13.77 -7.57 5.36
CA ILE A 364 -13.44 -8.99 5.31
C ILE A 364 -14.72 -9.83 5.22
N ILE A 365 -15.64 -9.62 6.16
CA ILE A 365 -16.88 -10.40 6.24
C ILE A 365 -17.73 -10.21 4.98
N THR A 366 -17.88 -8.99 4.52
CA THR A 366 -18.79 -8.66 3.43
C THR A 366 -18.23 -9.01 2.05
N THR A 367 -16.91 -8.91 1.84
CA THR A 367 -16.28 -9.41 0.61
C THR A 367 -16.36 -10.94 0.53
N ALA A 368 -16.11 -11.66 1.62
CA ALA A 368 -16.27 -13.11 1.69
C ALA A 368 -17.75 -13.51 1.43
N ALA A 369 -18.70 -12.87 2.10
CA ALA A 369 -20.13 -13.12 1.90
C ALA A 369 -20.59 -12.83 0.45
N ALA A 370 -20.11 -11.74 -0.15
CA ALA A 370 -20.38 -11.41 -1.55
C ALA A 370 -19.74 -12.42 -2.52
N GLY A 371 -18.57 -12.97 -2.19
CA GLY A 371 -17.93 -14.04 -2.97
C GLY A 371 -18.80 -15.27 -3.08
N ILE A 372 -19.47 -15.66 -1.99
CA ILE A 372 -20.29 -16.87 -1.90
C ILE A 372 -21.73 -16.61 -2.42
N SER A 373 -22.35 -15.50 -2.05
CA SER A 373 -23.78 -15.24 -2.26
C SER A 373 -24.08 -14.35 -3.45
N ARG A 374 -24.70 -14.94 -4.51
CA ARG A 374 -25.23 -14.17 -5.65
C ARG A 374 -26.26 -13.15 -5.23
N ARG A 375 -27.16 -13.48 -4.27
CA ARG A 375 -28.20 -12.59 -3.76
C ARG A 375 -27.61 -11.31 -3.14
N LEU A 376 -26.48 -11.42 -2.42
CA LEU A 376 -25.81 -10.27 -1.86
C LEU A 376 -25.14 -9.39 -2.94
N ARG A 377 -24.54 -10.01 -3.95
CA ARG A 377 -23.97 -9.27 -5.09
C ARG A 377 -25.03 -8.43 -5.80
N GLU A 378 -26.20 -8.99 -6.06
CA GLU A 378 -27.34 -8.31 -6.69
C GLU A 378 -27.92 -7.23 -5.76
N ARG A 379 -28.12 -7.55 -4.47
CA ARG A 379 -28.60 -6.59 -3.47
C ARG A 379 -27.71 -5.38 -3.33
N TRP A 380 -26.41 -5.55 -3.35
CA TRP A 380 -25.41 -4.47 -3.19
C TRP A 380 -25.02 -3.84 -4.53
N GLN A 381 -25.57 -4.30 -5.65
CA GLN A 381 -25.26 -3.79 -6.99
C GLN A 381 -23.75 -3.70 -7.24
N LEU A 382 -23.02 -4.80 -6.95
CA LEU A 382 -21.57 -4.82 -7.04
C LEU A 382 -21.12 -4.73 -8.50
N LYS A 383 -20.43 -3.63 -8.82
CA LYS A 383 -19.82 -3.37 -10.12
C LYS A 383 -18.44 -4.01 -10.24
N PRO A 384 -17.94 -4.27 -11.46
CA PRO A 384 -16.60 -4.83 -11.67
C PRO A 384 -15.50 -4.05 -10.95
N PHE A 385 -15.58 -2.71 -10.90
CA PHE A 385 -14.61 -1.87 -10.21
C PHE A 385 -14.52 -2.17 -8.70
N LEU A 386 -15.63 -2.46 -8.05
CA LEU A 386 -15.63 -2.85 -6.62
C LEU A 386 -14.86 -4.16 -6.40
N TRP A 387 -15.03 -5.12 -7.30
CA TRP A 387 -14.26 -6.38 -7.25
C TRP A 387 -12.78 -6.16 -7.52
N LEU A 388 -12.44 -5.23 -8.42
CA LEU A 388 -11.05 -4.83 -8.63
C LEU A 388 -10.44 -4.26 -7.35
N LEU A 389 -11.15 -3.33 -6.67
CA LEU A 389 -10.71 -2.77 -5.39
C LEU A 389 -10.55 -3.86 -4.33
N ALA A 390 -11.58 -4.70 -4.15
CA ALA A 390 -11.54 -5.77 -3.16
C ALA A 390 -10.38 -6.75 -3.43
N GLY A 391 -10.22 -7.18 -4.69
CA GLY A 391 -9.12 -8.06 -5.07
C GLY A 391 -7.74 -7.43 -4.87
N SER A 392 -7.58 -6.12 -5.14
CA SER A 392 -6.33 -5.40 -4.85
C SER A 392 -5.99 -5.40 -3.37
N VAL A 393 -6.98 -5.18 -2.49
CA VAL A 393 -6.80 -5.23 -1.03
C VAL A 393 -6.46 -6.66 -0.57
N TRP A 394 -7.21 -7.67 -1.03
CA TRP A 394 -6.97 -9.07 -0.67
C TRP A 394 -5.60 -9.55 -1.14
N ALA A 395 -5.23 -9.27 -2.39
CA ALA A 395 -3.91 -9.61 -2.91
C ALA A 395 -2.80 -8.94 -2.09
N THR A 396 -2.94 -7.64 -1.76
CA THR A 396 -1.96 -6.94 -0.91
C THR A 396 -1.86 -7.60 0.47
N SER A 397 -2.98 -7.98 1.09
CA SER A 397 -2.97 -8.63 2.41
C SER A 397 -2.24 -9.97 2.41
N ILE A 398 -2.41 -10.76 1.35
CA ILE A 398 -1.75 -12.06 1.19
C ILE A 398 -0.25 -11.86 0.91
N PHE A 399 0.10 -11.04 -0.09
CA PHE A 399 1.49 -10.80 -0.45
C PHE A 399 2.30 -10.19 0.70
N SER A 400 1.77 -9.19 1.41
CA SER A 400 2.45 -8.60 2.56
C SER A 400 2.73 -9.61 3.66
N SER A 401 1.77 -10.50 3.92
CA SER A 401 1.88 -11.50 4.98
C SER A 401 2.86 -12.62 4.66
N ILE A 402 3.10 -12.89 3.38
CA ILE A 402 4.09 -13.88 2.92
C ILE A 402 5.51 -13.28 2.91
N LEU A 403 5.63 -12.00 2.50
CA LEU A 403 6.92 -11.38 2.24
C LEU A 403 7.55 -10.72 3.47
N ASP A 404 6.73 -10.20 4.40
CA ASP A 404 7.22 -9.47 5.56
C ASP A 404 6.30 -9.67 6.77
N HIS A 405 6.87 -9.85 7.95
CA HIS A 405 6.15 -9.97 9.22
C HIS A 405 6.27 -8.73 10.11
N GLY A 406 7.21 -7.82 9.83
CA GLY A 406 7.57 -6.74 10.74
C GLY A 406 6.55 -5.60 10.82
N ASP A 407 6.09 -5.11 9.65
CA ASP A 407 5.32 -3.85 9.52
C ASP A 407 3.96 -4.04 8.82
N ASN A 408 3.35 -5.21 8.92
CA ASN A 408 2.14 -5.59 8.19
C ASN A 408 0.99 -4.58 8.25
N PRO A 409 0.66 -3.93 9.39
CA PRO A 409 -0.44 -2.97 9.43
C PRO A 409 -0.22 -1.74 8.52
N ARG A 410 1.03 -1.34 8.30
CA ARG A 410 1.42 -0.20 7.47
C ARG A 410 1.14 -0.45 5.98
N PHE A 411 1.15 -1.71 5.56
CA PHE A 411 0.94 -2.08 4.16
C PHE A 411 -0.50 -1.90 3.66
N LEU A 412 -1.47 -1.81 4.56
CA LEU A 412 -2.86 -1.50 4.20
C LEU A 412 -3.06 -0.01 3.87
N VAL A 413 -2.23 0.88 4.40
CA VAL A 413 -2.41 2.34 4.28
C VAL A 413 -2.70 2.80 2.84
N PRO A 414 -1.96 2.38 1.80
CA PRO A 414 -2.23 2.82 0.44
C PRO A 414 -3.61 2.42 -0.11
N LEU A 415 -4.23 1.38 0.44
CA LEU A 415 -5.53 0.85 0.01
C LEU A 415 -6.64 1.02 1.06
N GLN A 416 -6.35 1.65 2.21
CA GLN A 416 -7.33 1.83 3.29
C GLN A 416 -8.60 2.54 2.81
N THR A 417 -8.47 3.53 1.94
CA THR A 417 -9.63 4.24 1.38
C THR A 417 -10.48 3.34 0.46
N ALA A 418 -9.88 2.36 -0.22
CA ALA A 418 -10.62 1.38 -1.01
C ALA A 418 -11.49 0.47 -0.12
N VAL A 419 -10.97 0.09 1.05
CA VAL A 419 -11.72 -0.65 2.09
C VAL A 419 -12.92 0.17 2.58
N VAL A 420 -12.70 1.44 2.94
CA VAL A 420 -13.77 2.34 3.39
C VAL A 420 -14.79 2.56 2.28
N PHE A 421 -14.36 2.76 1.04
CA PHE A 421 -15.24 2.92 -0.12
C PHE A 421 -16.15 1.71 -0.34
N TRP A 422 -15.62 0.48 -0.22
CA TRP A 422 -16.43 -0.74 -0.29
C TRP A 422 -17.54 -0.75 0.77
N VAL A 423 -17.20 -0.49 2.03
CA VAL A 423 -18.17 -0.50 3.15
C VAL A 423 -19.23 0.60 2.96
N MET A 424 -18.81 1.80 2.56
CA MET A 424 -19.73 2.90 2.24
C MET A 424 -20.66 2.54 1.08
N TRP A 425 -20.15 1.88 0.03
CA TRP A 425 -20.97 1.44 -1.09
C TRP A 425 -22.07 0.48 -0.67
N MET A 426 -21.75 -0.51 0.16
CA MET A 426 -22.75 -1.45 0.68
C MET A 426 -23.80 -0.75 1.53
N ALA A 427 -23.40 0.14 2.42
CA ALA A 427 -24.33 0.92 3.25
C ALA A 427 -25.27 1.79 2.39
N ALA A 428 -24.76 2.39 1.30
CA ALA A 428 -25.51 3.25 0.41
C ALA A 428 -26.37 2.47 -0.62
N SER A 429 -26.06 1.20 -0.88
CA SER A 429 -26.74 0.41 -1.94
C SER A 429 -28.25 0.29 -1.72
N GLY A 430 -28.70 0.16 -0.48
CA GLY A 430 -30.12 0.15 -0.12
C GLY A 430 -30.84 1.46 -0.48
N TRP A 431 -30.15 2.59 -0.39
CA TRP A 431 -30.69 3.89 -0.77
C TRP A 431 -30.69 4.10 -2.30
N PHE A 432 -29.69 3.58 -3.01
CA PHE A 432 -29.66 3.57 -4.48
C PHE A 432 -30.83 2.78 -5.05
N ASN A 433 -31.19 1.62 -4.47
CA ASN A 433 -32.31 0.77 -4.86
C ASN A 433 -33.66 1.50 -4.70
N ARG A 434 -33.88 2.19 -3.58
CA ARG A 434 -35.13 2.96 -3.35
C ARG A 434 -35.31 4.09 -4.36
N ARG A 435 -34.23 4.71 -4.83
CA ARG A 435 -34.31 5.75 -5.87
C ARG A 435 -34.58 5.19 -7.25
N ALA A 436 -34.08 3.99 -7.57
CA ALA A 436 -34.38 3.33 -8.84
C ALA A 436 -35.86 2.92 -8.91
N SER A 437 -36.38 2.26 -7.87
CA SER A 437 -37.80 1.84 -7.80
C SER A 437 -38.81 3.01 -7.72
N GLY A 438 -38.46 4.12 -7.10
CA GLY A 438 -39.30 5.29 -7.02
C GLY A 438 -39.41 6.12 -8.32
N ARG A 439 -38.66 5.76 -9.36
CA ARG A 439 -38.69 6.40 -10.70
C ARG A 439 -39.52 5.63 -11.71
N GLU A 440 -39.78 4.37 -11.48
CA GLU A 440 -40.69 3.56 -12.29
C GLU A 440 -42.15 3.86 -11.96
N LEU A 441 -42.42 4.58 -10.85
CA LEU A 441 -43.78 4.95 -10.38
C LEU A 441 -44.14 6.43 -10.65
N LYS A 442 -43.37 7.16 -11.41
CA LYS A 442 -43.64 8.52 -11.90
C LYS A 442 -43.33 8.62 -13.38
#